data_e0a2508c004838ae9c9de506a36be3c1
#
_entry.id   e0a2508c004838ae9c9de506a36be3c1
#
_cell.length_a   1.000
_cell.length_b   1.000
_cell.length_c   1.000
_cell.angle_alpha   90.00
_cell.angle_beta   90.00
_cell.angle_gamma   90.00
#
_symmetry.space_group_name_H-M   'P 1'
#
loop_
_entity.id
_entity.type
_entity.pdbx_description
1 polymer ?
#
loop_
_entity_poly.entity_id
_entity_poly.type
_entity_poly.pdbx_seq_one_letter_code
_entity_poly.pdbx_strand_id
1 'polypeptide(L)'
;SPLRPNDFFIKKVCLGAKKKKIIEIGNINTFRDYSWINEIVKSIFLTSKLKSKNYIISAGKKLSGKEILNFAFKLNNLDYRKYIRINKKFFRKNEKKFLIGSQRNTEYLKNNFDFKFKIFGKKLIEQMYKNL
;
A
#
# COMPACT_ATOMS: atom_id res chain seq x y z
N SER A 1 0.90 -7.25 -1.53
CA SER A 1 1.29 -8.66 -1.42
C SER A 1 2.48 -8.96 -2.34
N PRO A 2 3.47 -9.76 -1.89
CA PRO A 2 4.57 -10.25 -2.72
C PRO A 2 4.11 -11.13 -3.90
N LEU A 3 2.93 -11.72 -3.79
CA LEU A 3 2.33 -12.57 -4.83
C LEU A 3 1.72 -11.80 -6.01
N ARG A 4 1.59 -10.47 -5.91
CA ARG A 4 1.11 -9.63 -7.02
C ARG A 4 2.09 -9.67 -8.20
N PRO A 5 1.64 -9.47 -9.46
CA PRO A 5 2.53 -9.28 -10.61
C PRO A 5 3.55 -8.15 -10.38
N ASN A 6 4.69 -8.24 -11.06
CA ASN A 6 5.83 -7.34 -10.83
C ASN A 6 5.58 -5.88 -11.25
N ASP A 7 4.57 -5.62 -12.05
CA ASP A 7 4.14 -4.29 -12.51
C ASP A 7 3.26 -3.55 -11.49
N PHE A 8 2.72 -4.26 -10.47
CA PHE A 8 1.98 -3.60 -9.40
C PHE A 8 2.87 -2.65 -8.60
N PHE A 9 2.38 -1.41 -8.39
CA PHE A 9 3.16 -0.25 -7.97
C PHE A 9 4.13 -0.54 -6.81
N ILE A 10 3.66 -0.99 -5.63
CA ILE A 10 4.54 -1.21 -4.48
C ILE A 10 5.58 -2.30 -4.78
N LYS A 11 5.17 -3.40 -5.43
CA LYS A 11 6.11 -4.48 -5.79
C LYS A 11 7.16 -3.99 -6.79
N LYS A 12 6.73 -3.27 -7.83
CA LYS A 12 7.61 -2.66 -8.83
C LYS A 12 8.64 -1.73 -8.19
N VAL A 13 8.19 -0.88 -7.25
CA VAL A 13 9.08 0.04 -6.52
C VAL A 13 10.09 -0.72 -5.66
N CYS A 14 9.65 -1.71 -4.89
CA CYS A 14 10.54 -2.52 -4.05
C CYS A 14 11.56 -3.32 -4.88
N LEU A 15 11.14 -3.90 -6.02
CA LEU A 15 12.04 -4.59 -6.95
C LEU A 15 13.04 -3.63 -7.60
N GLY A 16 12.60 -2.43 -8.00
CA GLY A 16 13.46 -1.39 -8.54
C GLY A 16 14.53 -0.96 -7.54
N ALA A 17 14.15 -0.74 -6.30
CA ALA A 17 15.06 -0.41 -5.21
C ALA A 17 16.05 -1.54 -4.92
N LYS A 18 15.59 -2.80 -4.85
CA LYS A 18 16.40 -3.98 -4.57
C LYS A 18 17.42 -4.27 -5.69
N LYS A 19 17.00 -4.13 -6.95
CA LYS A 19 17.83 -4.37 -8.13
C LYS A 19 18.61 -3.13 -8.61
N LYS A 20 18.43 -1.98 -7.94
CA LYS A 20 19.02 -0.69 -8.32
C LYS A 20 18.73 -0.31 -9.79
N LYS A 21 17.51 -0.60 -10.26
CA LYS A 21 17.10 -0.37 -11.64
C LYS A 21 16.17 0.84 -11.76
N ILE A 22 16.29 1.55 -12.88
CA ILE A 22 15.33 2.60 -13.24
C ILE A 22 13.97 1.96 -13.53
N ILE A 23 12.92 2.53 -12.96
CA ILE A 23 11.54 2.10 -13.15
C ILE A 23 10.68 3.22 -13.72
N GLU A 24 9.79 2.87 -14.63
CA GLU A 24 8.78 3.80 -15.14
C GLU A 24 7.52 3.69 -14.30
N ILE A 25 7.00 4.83 -13.85
CA ILE A 25 5.84 4.91 -12.97
C ILE A 25 4.91 6.06 -13.39
N GLY A 26 3.67 6.00 -12.92
CA GLY A 26 2.68 7.05 -13.15
C GLY A 26 2.73 8.16 -12.10
N ASN A 27 1.56 8.65 -11.74
CA ASN A 27 1.41 9.76 -10.80
C ASN A 27 1.77 9.34 -9.36
N ILE A 28 2.82 9.94 -8.83
CA ILE A 28 3.33 9.66 -7.46
C ILE A 28 2.71 10.57 -6.39
N ASN A 29 1.90 11.55 -6.79
CA ASN A 29 1.30 12.54 -5.88
C ASN A 29 -0.09 12.12 -5.39
N THR A 30 -0.54 10.93 -5.72
CA THR A 30 -1.81 10.37 -5.23
C THR A 30 -1.62 9.64 -3.92
N PHE A 31 -2.64 9.71 -3.07
CA PHE A 31 -2.66 9.08 -1.75
C PHE A 31 -3.65 7.92 -1.74
N ARG A 32 -3.24 6.81 -1.18
CA ARG A 32 -4.06 5.59 -1.05
C ARG A 32 -3.90 5.01 0.34
N ASP A 33 -4.87 4.21 0.73
CA ASP A 33 -4.79 3.35 1.89
C ASP A 33 -4.21 1.99 1.46
N TYR A 34 -2.98 1.74 1.89
CA TYR A 34 -2.31 0.48 1.63
C TYR A 34 -2.19 -0.33 2.92
N SER A 35 -2.72 -1.53 2.91
CA SER A 35 -2.69 -2.46 4.03
C SER A 35 -2.01 -3.78 3.66
N TRP A 36 -1.45 -4.48 4.64
CA TRP A 36 -0.84 -5.78 4.43
C TRP A 36 -1.90 -6.84 4.18
N ILE A 37 -1.68 -7.69 3.17
CA ILE A 37 -2.70 -8.63 2.70
C ILE A 37 -3.18 -9.59 3.79
N ASN A 38 -2.29 -10.09 4.64
CA ASN A 38 -2.68 -11.03 5.70
C ASN A 38 -3.63 -10.38 6.72
N GLU A 39 -3.45 -9.08 6.99
CA GLU A 39 -4.38 -8.34 7.86
C GLU A 39 -5.73 -8.11 7.17
N ILE A 40 -5.74 -7.85 5.86
CA ILE A 40 -6.98 -7.76 5.07
C ILE A 40 -7.73 -9.09 5.09
N VAL A 41 -7.06 -10.21 4.79
CA VAL A 41 -7.68 -11.54 4.80
C VAL A 41 -8.25 -11.88 6.19
N LYS A 42 -7.46 -11.61 7.24
CA LYS A 42 -7.94 -11.80 8.62
C LYS A 42 -9.16 -10.93 8.93
N SER A 43 -9.16 -9.67 8.51
CA SER A 43 -10.30 -8.77 8.73
C SER A 43 -11.56 -9.21 7.97
N ILE A 44 -11.43 -9.74 6.75
CA ILE A 44 -12.54 -10.33 5.99
C ILE A 44 -13.12 -11.53 6.74
N PHE A 45 -12.26 -12.46 7.19
CA PHE A 45 -12.69 -13.63 7.97
C PHE A 45 -13.39 -13.24 9.28
N LEU A 46 -12.90 -12.24 10.00
CA LEU A 46 -13.56 -11.74 11.21
C LEU A 46 -14.92 -11.09 10.89
N THR A 47 -14.97 -10.31 9.82
CA THR A 47 -16.20 -9.64 9.37
C THR A 47 -17.29 -10.64 8.98
N SER A 48 -16.92 -11.80 8.41
CA SER A 48 -17.89 -12.85 8.02
C SER A 48 -18.66 -13.45 9.21
N LYS A 49 -18.18 -13.26 10.43
CA LYS A 49 -18.86 -13.69 11.68
C LYS A 49 -19.90 -12.68 12.19
N LEU A 50 -20.01 -11.51 11.57
CA LEU A 50 -20.92 -10.45 11.95
C LEU A 50 -22.22 -10.52 11.13
N LYS A 51 -23.22 -9.72 11.54
CA LYS A 51 -24.48 -9.58 10.79
C LYS A 51 -24.21 -9.15 9.34
N SER A 52 -25.01 -9.68 8.41
CA SER A 52 -24.90 -9.31 6.98
C SER A 52 -25.20 -7.85 6.77
N LYS A 53 -24.21 -7.10 6.28
CA LYS A 53 -24.32 -5.70 5.85
C LYS A 53 -23.07 -5.31 5.05
N ASN A 54 -23.03 -4.12 4.48
CA ASN A 54 -21.85 -3.58 3.83
C ASN A 54 -20.80 -3.16 4.87
N TYR A 55 -19.61 -3.71 4.74
CA TYR A 55 -18.45 -3.38 5.57
C TYR A 55 -17.34 -2.76 4.71
N ILE A 56 -16.69 -1.71 5.23
CA ILE A 56 -15.48 -1.15 4.63
C ILE A 56 -14.30 -1.61 5.46
N ILE A 57 -13.32 -2.22 4.80
CA ILE A 57 -12.08 -2.69 5.41
C ILE A 57 -10.94 -1.78 4.97
N SER A 58 -10.32 -1.07 5.91
CA SER A 58 -9.23 -0.14 5.64
C SER A 58 -8.37 0.07 6.89
N ALA A 59 -7.08 0.35 6.72
CA ALA A 59 -6.22 0.78 7.84
C ALA A 59 -6.47 2.25 8.23
N GLY A 60 -7.11 3.04 7.36
CA GLY A 60 -7.37 4.46 7.57
C GLY A 60 -6.10 5.31 7.56
N LYS A 61 -5.02 4.83 6.94
CA LYS A 61 -3.72 5.49 6.87
C LYS A 61 -3.34 5.83 5.43
N LYS A 62 -3.18 7.11 5.16
CA LYS A 62 -2.75 7.58 3.83
C LYS A 62 -1.25 7.34 3.61
N LEU A 63 -0.91 6.93 2.39
CA LEU A 63 0.46 6.81 1.92
C LEU A 63 0.51 7.26 0.46
N SER A 64 1.41 8.19 0.15
CA SER A 64 1.60 8.68 -1.21
C SER A 64 2.57 7.80 -1.99
N GLY A 65 2.49 7.85 -3.32
CA GLY A 65 3.49 7.21 -4.18
C GLY A 65 4.91 7.71 -3.90
N LYS A 66 5.05 8.99 -3.61
CA LYS A 66 6.34 9.61 -3.26
C LYS A 66 6.91 9.05 -1.95
N GLU A 67 6.09 8.88 -0.91
CA GLU A 67 6.52 8.28 0.35
C GLU A 67 6.94 6.83 0.17
N ILE A 68 6.19 6.04 -0.63
CA ILE A 68 6.53 4.65 -0.95
C ILE A 68 7.90 4.56 -1.62
N LEU A 69 8.16 5.40 -2.62
CA LEU A 69 9.46 5.48 -3.28
C LEU A 69 10.58 5.80 -2.29
N ASN A 70 10.36 6.85 -1.49
CA ASN A 70 11.36 7.27 -0.50
C ASN A 70 11.66 6.16 0.51
N PHE A 71 10.66 5.48 1.05
CA PHE A 71 10.87 4.38 1.99
C PHE A 71 11.60 3.20 1.36
N ALA A 72 11.18 2.76 0.16
CA ALA A 72 11.78 1.60 -0.50
C ALA A 72 13.25 1.84 -0.90
N PHE A 73 13.55 2.99 -1.50
CA PHE A 73 14.91 3.28 -1.95
C PHE A 73 15.86 3.59 -0.79
N LYS A 74 15.38 4.21 0.28
CA LYS A 74 16.17 4.41 1.51
C LYS A 74 16.62 3.11 2.19
N LEU A 75 15.94 2.00 1.97
CA LEU A 75 16.40 0.69 2.49
C LEU A 75 17.76 0.26 1.91
N ASN A 76 18.17 0.83 0.77
CA ASN A 76 19.48 0.64 0.16
C ASN A 76 20.34 1.93 0.14
N ASN A 77 20.00 2.92 0.95
CA ASN A 77 20.66 4.23 0.96
C ASN A 77 20.66 4.95 -0.40
N LEU A 78 19.60 4.74 -1.21
CA LEU A 78 19.46 5.31 -2.55
C LEU A 78 18.49 6.52 -2.54
N ASP A 79 18.78 7.50 -3.41
CA ASP A 79 17.81 8.55 -3.74
C ASP A 79 16.93 8.09 -4.90
N TYR A 80 15.65 7.85 -4.63
CA TYR A 80 14.69 7.35 -5.61
C TYR A 80 14.58 8.22 -6.86
N ARG A 81 14.83 9.54 -6.78
CA ARG A 81 14.76 10.48 -7.91
C ARG A 81 15.69 10.11 -9.07
N LYS A 82 16.78 9.43 -8.76
CA LYS A 82 17.74 8.92 -9.78
C LYS A 82 17.28 7.63 -10.44
N TYR A 83 16.25 6.97 -9.89
CA TYR A 83 15.82 5.63 -10.33
C TYR A 83 14.36 5.60 -10.82
N ILE A 84 13.76 6.74 -11.08
CA ILE A 84 12.40 6.79 -11.60
C ILE A 84 12.33 7.61 -12.89
N ARG A 85 11.40 7.20 -13.76
CA ARG A 85 10.91 7.99 -14.89
C ARG A 85 9.40 8.07 -14.83
N ILE A 86 8.86 9.29 -14.81
CA ILE A 86 7.41 9.50 -14.84
C ILE A 86 6.94 9.29 -16.28
N ASN A 87 6.05 8.33 -16.48
CA ASN A 87 5.45 8.03 -17.76
C ASN A 87 3.94 8.32 -17.72
N LYS A 88 3.49 9.32 -18.51
CA LYS A 88 2.09 9.77 -18.58
C LYS A 88 1.14 8.66 -19.04
N LYS A 89 1.61 7.62 -19.75
CA LYS A 89 0.80 6.46 -20.15
C LYS A 89 0.21 5.70 -18.95
N PHE A 90 0.85 5.80 -17.78
CA PHE A 90 0.35 5.17 -16.54
C PHE A 90 -0.57 6.09 -15.71
N PHE A 91 -0.87 7.29 -16.18
CA PHE A 91 -1.82 8.16 -15.52
C PHE A 91 -3.24 7.68 -15.78
N ARG A 92 -4.04 7.63 -14.74
CA ARG A 92 -5.46 7.26 -14.87
C ARG A 92 -6.28 8.50 -15.20
N LYS A 93 -7.17 8.36 -16.17
CA LYS A 93 -8.17 9.39 -16.47
C LYS A 93 -9.02 9.63 -15.20
N ASN A 94 -9.23 10.88 -14.84
CA ASN A 94 -9.99 11.28 -13.64
C ASN A 94 -9.45 10.70 -12.32
N GLU A 95 -8.12 10.55 -12.18
CA GLU A 95 -7.52 10.02 -10.97
C GLU A 95 -7.75 10.92 -9.76
N LYS A 96 -8.48 10.42 -8.76
CA LYS A 96 -8.67 11.13 -7.48
C LYS A 96 -7.35 11.21 -6.72
N LYS A 97 -7.00 12.42 -6.24
CA LYS A 97 -5.80 12.63 -5.42
C LYS A 97 -5.80 11.79 -4.14
N PHE A 98 -6.96 11.69 -3.49
CA PHE A 98 -7.14 10.92 -2.26
C PHE A 98 -8.17 9.81 -2.46
N LEU A 99 -7.80 8.59 -2.10
CA LEU A 99 -8.68 7.44 -2.00
C LEU A 99 -8.27 6.66 -0.74
N ILE A 100 -8.90 7.01 0.37
CA ILE A 100 -8.49 6.57 1.70
C ILE A 100 -9.76 6.20 2.47
N GLY A 101 -9.74 5.03 3.14
CA GLY A 101 -10.77 4.67 4.10
C GLY A 101 -10.59 5.42 5.43
N SER A 102 -11.62 5.42 6.25
CA SER A 102 -11.57 5.97 7.60
C SER A 102 -11.32 4.85 8.62
N GLN A 103 -10.57 5.13 9.67
CA GLN A 103 -10.44 4.20 10.81
C GLN A 103 -11.79 3.89 11.45
N ARG A 104 -12.73 4.84 11.46
CA ARG A 104 -14.12 4.61 11.93
C ARG A 104 -14.82 3.49 11.17
N ASN A 105 -14.49 3.30 9.89
CA ASN A 105 -15.09 2.23 9.07
C ASN A 105 -14.70 0.83 9.55
N THR A 106 -13.61 0.69 10.31
CA THR A 106 -13.11 -0.58 10.84
C THR A 106 -13.17 -0.68 12.36
N GLU A 107 -13.77 0.28 13.02
CA GLU A 107 -13.93 0.29 14.48
C GLU A 107 -14.69 -0.93 15.00
N TYR A 108 -15.62 -1.46 14.20
CA TYR A 108 -16.32 -2.71 14.50
C TYR A 108 -15.38 -3.91 14.67
N LEU A 109 -14.26 -3.96 13.95
CA LEU A 109 -13.25 -5.03 14.11
C LEU A 109 -12.55 -4.94 15.47
N LYS A 110 -12.28 -3.72 15.92
CA LYS A 110 -11.72 -3.48 17.25
C LYS A 110 -12.71 -3.87 18.35
N ASN A 111 -13.95 -3.43 18.20
CA ASN A 111 -14.99 -3.60 19.24
C ASN A 111 -15.44 -5.06 19.41
N ASN A 112 -15.50 -5.83 18.32
CA ASN A 112 -15.96 -7.22 18.37
C ASN A 112 -14.83 -8.24 18.51
N PHE A 113 -13.59 -7.92 18.10
CA PHE A 113 -12.48 -8.91 17.97
C PHE A 113 -11.15 -8.40 18.48
N ASP A 114 -11.07 -7.21 19.06
CA ASP A 114 -9.82 -6.50 19.42
C ASP A 114 -8.80 -6.46 18.26
N PHE A 115 -9.30 -6.44 17.02
CA PHE A 115 -8.46 -6.42 15.84
C PHE A 115 -8.14 -4.99 15.41
N LYS A 116 -6.85 -4.74 15.15
CA LYS A 116 -6.34 -3.48 14.59
C LYS A 116 -5.30 -3.76 13.52
N PHE A 117 -5.28 -2.94 12.45
CA PHE A 117 -4.20 -2.95 11.48
C PHE A 117 -2.90 -2.44 12.12
N LYS A 118 -1.80 -3.18 11.94
CA LYS A 118 -0.46 -2.88 12.49
C LYS A 118 0.59 -2.65 11.41
N ILE A 119 0.37 -3.18 10.19
CA ILE A 119 1.34 -3.18 9.09
C ILE A 119 0.86 -2.22 8.00
N PHE A 120 1.32 -0.97 8.08
CA PHE A 120 1.06 0.11 7.13
C PHE A 120 2.27 1.06 7.06
N GLY A 121 2.26 2.03 6.14
CA GLY A 121 3.32 3.02 6.00
C GLY A 121 4.69 2.37 5.74
N LYS A 122 5.71 2.81 6.47
CA LYS A 122 7.07 2.29 6.35
C LYS A 122 7.16 0.78 6.62
N LYS A 123 6.45 0.28 7.65
CA LYS A 123 6.42 -1.15 7.99
C LYS A 123 5.89 -2.02 6.84
N LEU A 124 4.89 -1.54 6.10
CA LEU A 124 4.36 -2.23 4.94
C LEU A 124 5.44 -2.38 3.84
N ILE A 125 6.19 -1.32 3.58
CA ILE A 125 7.25 -1.32 2.57
C ILE A 125 8.41 -2.25 3.00
N GLU A 126 8.83 -2.19 4.25
CA GLU A 126 9.84 -3.10 4.82
C GLU A 126 9.41 -4.56 4.73
N GLN A 127 8.16 -4.86 5.10
CA GLN A 127 7.61 -6.21 5.01
C GLN A 127 7.54 -6.68 3.56
N MET A 128 7.13 -5.82 2.64
CA MET A 128 7.11 -6.13 1.21
C MET A 128 8.52 -6.41 0.68
N TYR A 129 9.48 -5.55 1.04
CA TYR A 129 10.87 -5.64 0.61
C TYR A 129 11.56 -6.93 1.09
N LYS A 130 11.31 -7.35 2.34
CA LYS A 130 11.84 -8.60 2.92
C LYS A 130 11.33 -9.86 2.21
N ASN A 131 10.10 -9.81 1.68
CA ASN A 131 9.45 -10.98 1.05
C ASN A 131 9.58 -11.01 -0.48
N LEU A 132 10.48 -10.23 -1.05
CA LEU A 132 10.88 -10.21 -2.46
C LEU A 132 12.33 -10.69 -2.62
#